data_f0a906b43745c9cac7444fd7f7b3c904
#
_entry.id   f0a906b43745c9cac7444fd7f7b3c904
#
_cell.length_a   1.000
_cell.length_b   1.000
_cell.length_c   1.000
_cell.angle_alpha   90.00
_cell.angle_beta   90.00
_cell.angle_gamma   90.00
#
_symmetry.space_group_name_H-M   'P 1'
#
loop_
_entity.id
_entity.type
_entity.pdbx_description
1 polymer ?
#
loop_
_entity_poly.entity_id
_entity_poly.type
_entity_poly.pdbx_seq_one_letter_code
_entity_poly.pdbx_strand_id
1 'polypeptide(L)'
;EEFEDIEWFKDKNKVDYSLLYTNRHRVLYKAFDRFKRNIPNDFNLFCKENLSWLDDYSLFCAVKDYFGAEPFYYWNDDIKYREIFAVEEFKEICKDRILYYKMIQYFLFSQWRAIKKYANKRGISIIGDMPIYVANDSADVWANKEIFKLNPELKASELAGCPPDCFSPDGQL
;
A
#
# COMPACT_ATOMS: atom_id res chain seq x y z
N GLU A 1 -5.75 -22.73 15.41
CA GLU A 1 -6.64 -23.69 14.71
C GLU A 1 -7.08 -23.18 13.32
N GLU A 2 -7.52 -21.92 13.16
CA GLU A 2 -8.10 -21.40 11.89
C GLU A 2 -7.07 -21.18 10.76
N PHE A 3 -5.77 -21.17 11.07
CA PHE A 3 -4.66 -20.86 10.17
C PHE A 3 -3.49 -21.84 10.25
N GLU A 4 -3.68 -22.97 10.91
CA GLU A 4 -2.66 -24.03 11.08
C GLU A 4 -2.35 -24.74 9.75
N ASP A 5 -3.28 -24.69 8.80
CA ASP A 5 -3.17 -25.25 7.45
C ASP A 5 -2.43 -24.33 6.46
N ILE A 6 -1.99 -23.14 6.89
CA ILE A 6 -1.32 -22.19 6.02
C ILE A 6 0.20 -22.38 6.09
N GLU A 7 0.80 -22.79 4.99
CA GLU A 7 2.24 -22.79 4.84
C GLU A 7 2.77 -21.36 4.61
N TRP A 8 3.52 -20.83 5.58
CA TRP A 8 4.07 -19.48 5.53
C TRP A 8 5.49 -19.41 5.00
N PHE A 9 6.23 -20.50 5.08
CA PHE A 9 7.63 -20.61 4.66
C PHE A 9 8.01 -22.06 4.40
N LYS A 10 8.91 -22.29 3.47
CA LYS A 10 9.54 -23.60 3.20
C LYS A 10 10.79 -23.81 4.05
N ASP A 11 11.51 -22.74 4.34
CA ASP A 11 12.71 -22.72 5.18
C ASP A 11 12.48 -21.77 6.35
N LYS A 12 12.65 -22.26 7.59
CA LYS A 12 12.46 -21.48 8.82
C LYS A 12 13.40 -20.27 8.95
N ASN A 13 14.51 -20.28 8.25
CA ASN A 13 15.52 -19.22 8.30
C ASN A 13 15.36 -18.17 7.19
N LYS A 14 14.37 -18.34 6.30
CA LYS A 14 14.15 -17.46 5.16
C LYS A 14 12.70 -17.05 5.04
N VAL A 15 12.47 -15.80 4.63
CA VAL A 15 11.13 -15.32 4.29
C VAL A 15 10.80 -15.79 2.86
N ASP A 16 9.72 -16.55 2.73
CA ASP A 16 9.15 -16.86 1.41
C ASP A 16 8.13 -15.80 1.04
N TYR A 17 8.57 -14.79 0.31
CA TYR A 17 7.72 -13.66 -0.09
C TYR A 17 6.55 -14.08 -0.99
N SER A 18 6.71 -15.12 -1.80
CA SER A 18 5.64 -15.64 -2.67
C SER A 18 4.50 -16.25 -1.85
N LEU A 19 4.85 -17.13 -0.90
CA LEU A 19 3.87 -17.71 0.03
C LEU A 19 3.23 -16.64 0.92
N LEU A 20 4.02 -15.70 1.42
CA LEU A 20 3.51 -14.59 2.22
C LEU A 20 2.51 -13.75 1.41
N TYR A 21 2.84 -13.39 0.17
CA TYR A 21 1.96 -12.61 -0.71
C TYR A 21 0.64 -13.35 -0.95
N THR A 22 0.70 -14.63 -1.29
CA THR A 22 -0.49 -15.45 -1.60
C THR A 22 -1.38 -15.66 -0.37
N ASN A 23 -0.78 -15.96 0.78
CA ASN A 23 -1.52 -16.42 1.96
C ASN A 23 -2.00 -15.28 2.86
N ARG A 24 -1.29 -14.15 2.92
CA ARG A 24 -1.65 -13.04 3.82
C ARG A 24 -3.07 -12.49 3.56
N HIS A 25 -3.46 -12.38 2.31
CA HIS A 25 -4.78 -11.86 1.95
C HIS A 25 -5.90 -12.77 2.44
N ARG A 26 -5.70 -14.10 2.43
CA ARG A 26 -6.66 -15.06 2.97
C ARG A 26 -6.98 -14.79 4.45
N VAL A 27 -5.94 -14.48 5.24
CA VAL A 27 -6.08 -14.11 6.66
C VAL A 27 -6.73 -12.73 6.81
N LEU A 28 -6.24 -11.76 6.04
CA LEU A 28 -6.72 -10.38 6.12
C LEU A 28 -8.18 -10.24 5.71
N TYR A 29 -8.67 -11.00 4.74
CA TYR A 29 -10.09 -11.01 4.38
C TYR A 29 -10.98 -11.55 5.50
N LYS A 30 -10.57 -12.62 6.19
CA LYS A 30 -11.30 -13.10 7.37
C LYS A 30 -11.32 -12.06 8.50
N ALA A 31 -10.22 -11.34 8.69
CA ALA A 31 -10.16 -10.23 9.63
C ALA A 31 -11.09 -9.08 9.20
N PHE A 32 -11.15 -8.78 7.92
CA PHE A 32 -12.03 -7.75 7.36
C PHE A 32 -13.51 -8.07 7.55
N ASP A 33 -13.93 -9.30 7.36
CA ASP A 33 -15.31 -9.72 7.61
C ASP A 33 -15.73 -9.53 9.07
N ARG A 34 -14.81 -9.75 10.00
CA ARG A 34 -15.03 -9.47 11.42
C ARG A 34 -15.04 -7.96 11.70
N PHE A 35 -14.11 -7.23 11.09
CA PHE A 35 -13.99 -5.78 11.21
C PHE A 35 -15.27 -5.05 10.74
N LYS A 36 -15.84 -5.43 9.60
CA LYS A 36 -17.08 -4.85 9.09
C LYS A 36 -18.27 -4.97 10.06
N ARG A 37 -18.29 -6.03 10.87
CA ARG A 37 -19.36 -6.25 11.87
C ARG A 37 -19.20 -5.41 13.13
N ASN A 38 -17.97 -5.01 13.44
CA ASN A 38 -17.66 -4.22 14.63
C ASN A 38 -16.46 -3.31 14.36
N ILE A 39 -16.73 -2.18 13.70
CA ILE A 39 -15.71 -1.19 13.39
C ILE A 39 -15.30 -0.49 14.68
N PRO A 40 -14.00 -0.44 15.04
CA PRO A 40 -13.50 0.23 16.23
C PRO A 40 -13.88 1.73 16.25
N ASN A 41 -14.21 2.25 17.43
CA ASN A 41 -14.65 3.65 17.57
C ASN A 41 -13.61 4.67 17.11
N ASP A 42 -12.33 4.37 17.26
CA ASP A 42 -11.20 5.22 16.88
C ASP A 42 -10.80 5.10 15.39
N PHE A 43 -11.40 4.15 14.65
CA PHE A 43 -11.12 3.99 13.21
C PHE A 43 -11.47 5.23 12.40
N ASN A 44 -12.62 5.85 12.68
CA ASN A 44 -13.04 7.07 12.00
C ASN A 44 -12.11 8.25 12.30
N LEU A 45 -11.59 8.32 13.53
CA LEU A 45 -10.59 9.32 13.90
C LEU A 45 -9.29 9.09 13.13
N PHE A 46 -8.81 7.85 13.08
CA PHE A 46 -7.64 7.47 12.28
C PHE A 46 -7.80 7.89 10.81
N CYS A 47 -8.94 7.61 10.19
CA CYS A 47 -9.20 8.01 8.81
C CYS A 47 -9.14 9.53 8.63
N LYS A 48 -9.71 10.31 9.55
CA LYS A 48 -9.67 11.77 9.50
C LYS A 48 -8.27 12.35 9.68
N GLU A 49 -7.50 11.80 10.62
CA GLU A 49 -6.13 12.23 10.88
C GLU A 49 -5.17 11.93 9.71
N ASN A 50 -5.50 10.96 8.87
CA ASN A 50 -4.69 10.50 7.75
C ASN A 50 -5.31 10.80 6.37
N LEU A 51 -6.31 11.68 6.32
CA LEU A 51 -7.09 11.99 5.12
C LEU A 51 -6.22 12.39 3.93
N SER A 52 -5.14 13.11 4.17
CA SER A 52 -4.26 13.67 3.14
C SER A 52 -3.55 12.63 2.25
N TRP A 53 -3.48 11.38 2.69
CA TRP A 53 -2.86 10.30 1.92
C TRP A 53 -3.70 9.02 1.86
N LEU A 54 -4.45 8.73 2.92
CA LEU A 54 -5.12 7.45 3.10
C LEU A 54 -6.24 7.22 2.10
N ASP A 55 -6.96 8.27 1.72
CA ASP A 55 -8.05 8.18 0.75
C ASP A 55 -7.53 7.87 -0.65
N ASP A 56 -6.50 8.57 -1.10
CA ASP A 56 -5.88 8.33 -2.40
C ASP A 56 -5.18 6.96 -2.44
N TYR A 57 -4.46 6.60 -1.38
CA TYR A 57 -3.83 5.29 -1.27
C TYR A 57 -4.84 4.15 -1.34
N SER A 58 -5.91 4.22 -0.53
CA SER A 58 -6.91 3.15 -0.47
C SER A 58 -7.72 3.04 -1.76
N LEU A 59 -8.04 4.16 -2.40
CA LEU A 59 -8.68 4.18 -3.72
C LEU A 59 -7.77 3.59 -4.78
N PHE A 60 -6.51 4.03 -4.87
CA PHE A 60 -5.53 3.49 -5.81
C PHE A 60 -5.42 1.96 -5.70
N CYS A 61 -5.21 1.44 -4.49
CA CYS A 61 -5.10 0.01 -4.26
C CYS A 61 -6.37 -0.75 -4.67
N ALA A 62 -7.54 -0.18 -4.39
CA ALA A 62 -8.82 -0.78 -4.72
C ALA A 62 -9.08 -0.80 -6.24
N VAL A 63 -8.76 0.27 -6.94
CA VAL A 63 -8.84 0.37 -8.41
C VAL A 63 -7.81 -0.55 -9.06
N LYS A 64 -6.61 -0.64 -8.50
CA LYS A 64 -5.58 -1.58 -8.98
C LYS A 64 -6.02 -3.03 -8.89
N ASP A 65 -6.68 -3.42 -7.79
CA ASP A 65 -7.30 -4.74 -7.66
C ASP A 65 -8.41 -4.95 -8.71
N TYR A 66 -9.22 -3.93 -8.98
CA TYR A 66 -10.28 -3.97 -9.99
C TYR A 66 -9.74 -4.26 -11.39
N PHE A 67 -8.60 -3.65 -11.75
CA PHE A 67 -7.89 -3.88 -13.01
C PHE A 67 -6.89 -5.04 -12.96
N GLY A 68 -7.02 -5.98 -12.01
CA GLY A 68 -6.18 -7.19 -11.98
C GLY A 68 -4.69 -6.93 -11.72
N ALA A 69 -4.36 -5.92 -10.93
CA ALA A 69 -3.01 -5.47 -10.61
C ALA A 69 -2.24 -4.82 -11.79
N GLU A 70 -2.92 -4.49 -12.88
CA GLU A 70 -2.33 -3.78 -14.01
C GLU A 70 -1.82 -2.40 -13.58
N PRO A 71 -0.66 -1.94 -14.07
CA PRO A 71 -0.15 -0.60 -13.79
C PRO A 71 -1.15 0.50 -14.18
N PHE A 72 -1.25 1.56 -13.34
CA PHE A 72 -2.29 2.58 -13.52
C PHE A 72 -2.23 3.32 -14.86
N TYR A 73 -1.07 3.45 -15.47
CA TYR A 73 -0.90 4.08 -16.78
C TYR A 73 -1.47 3.26 -17.95
N TYR A 74 -1.99 2.06 -17.69
CA TYR A 74 -2.76 1.24 -18.64
C TYR A 74 -4.26 1.21 -18.32
N TRP A 75 -4.71 1.83 -17.24
CA TRP A 75 -6.14 1.92 -16.92
C TRP A 75 -6.88 2.77 -17.96
N ASN A 76 -8.21 2.74 -17.93
CA ASN A 76 -9.05 3.62 -18.73
C ASN A 76 -8.68 5.08 -18.48
N ASP A 77 -8.72 5.89 -19.50
CA ASP A 77 -8.19 7.28 -19.47
C ASP A 77 -8.85 8.13 -18.39
N ASP A 78 -10.16 8.00 -18.17
CA ASP A 78 -10.91 8.75 -17.17
C ASP A 78 -10.38 8.57 -15.75
N ILE A 79 -10.21 7.31 -15.31
CA ILE A 79 -9.68 7.01 -13.98
C ILE A 79 -8.14 7.13 -13.92
N LYS A 80 -7.44 6.85 -15.02
CA LYS A 80 -5.98 7.07 -15.15
C LYS A 80 -5.63 8.53 -14.91
N TYR A 81 -6.38 9.45 -15.50
CA TYR A 81 -6.19 10.89 -15.34
C TYR A 81 -6.95 11.49 -14.16
N ARG A 82 -7.65 10.65 -13.37
CA ARG A 82 -8.40 11.07 -12.18
C ARG A 82 -9.51 12.07 -12.51
N GLU A 83 -10.26 11.86 -13.57
CA GLU A 83 -11.45 12.64 -13.87
C GLU A 83 -12.44 12.53 -12.68
N ILE A 84 -13.00 13.67 -12.26
CA ILE A 84 -13.81 13.76 -11.04
C ILE A 84 -14.94 12.72 -11.01
N PHE A 85 -15.66 12.58 -12.13
CA PHE A 85 -16.76 11.62 -12.22
C PHE A 85 -16.29 10.16 -12.10
N ALA A 86 -15.16 9.82 -12.74
CA ALA A 86 -14.59 8.48 -12.65
C ALA A 86 -14.10 8.17 -11.22
N VAL A 87 -13.47 9.13 -10.56
CA VAL A 87 -13.04 8.98 -9.15
C VAL A 87 -14.26 8.70 -8.24
N GLU A 88 -15.35 9.45 -8.38
CA GLU A 88 -16.55 9.23 -7.57
C GLU A 88 -17.23 7.89 -7.92
N GLU A 89 -17.30 7.52 -9.18
CA GLU A 89 -17.82 6.23 -9.61
C GLU A 89 -17.02 5.06 -9.01
N PHE A 90 -15.68 5.10 -9.11
CA PHE A 90 -14.83 4.05 -8.55
C PHE A 90 -14.84 4.01 -7.02
N LYS A 91 -15.09 5.12 -6.33
CA LYS A 91 -15.33 5.12 -4.88
C LYS A 91 -16.54 4.26 -4.51
N GLU A 92 -17.61 4.31 -5.29
CA GLU A 92 -18.80 3.47 -5.04
C GLU A 92 -18.57 2.02 -5.48
N ILE A 93 -18.02 1.78 -6.68
CA ILE A 93 -17.74 0.43 -7.19
C ILE A 93 -16.78 -0.32 -6.24
N CYS A 94 -15.74 0.36 -5.75
CA CYS A 94 -14.68 -0.24 -4.96
C CYS A 94 -14.85 -0.04 -3.44
N LYS A 95 -16.01 0.40 -2.96
CA LYS A 95 -16.27 0.81 -1.57
C LYS A 95 -15.76 -0.17 -0.51
N ASP A 96 -16.07 -1.45 -0.66
CA ASP A 96 -15.63 -2.49 0.27
C ASP A 96 -14.10 -2.69 0.21
N ARG A 97 -13.50 -2.58 -0.97
CA ARG A 97 -12.05 -2.68 -1.15
C ARG A 97 -11.32 -1.49 -0.55
N ILE A 98 -11.84 -0.28 -0.71
CA ILE A 98 -11.32 0.93 -0.07
C ILE A 98 -11.34 0.77 1.44
N LEU A 99 -12.46 0.31 2.01
CA LEU A 99 -12.56 0.05 3.45
C LEU A 99 -11.57 -1.02 3.91
N TYR A 100 -11.34 -2.07 3.13
CA TYR A 100 -10.36 -3.11 3.39
C TYR A 100 -8.93 -2.53 3.49
N TYR A 101 -8.51 -1.71 2.54
CA TYR A 101 -7.19 -1.10 2.58
C TYR A 101 -7.03 -0.09 3.71
N LYS A 102 -8.07 0.69 4.02
CA LYS A 102 -8.10 1.55 5.22
C LYS A 102 -7.95 0.76 6.51
N MET A 103 -8.64 -0.37 6.64
CA MET A 103 -8.49 -1.28 7.79
C MET A 103 -7.07 -1.80 7.93
N ILE A 104 -6.43 -2.21 6.83
CA ILE A 104 -5.04 -2.70 6.86
C ILE A 104 -4.12 -1.61 7.41
N GLN A 105 -4.23 -0.38 6.93
CA GLN A 105 -3.43 0.74 7.41
C GLN A 105 -3.70 1.06 8.88
N TYR A 106 -4.97 1.04 9.30
CA TYR A 106 -5.34 1.23 10.69
C TYR A 106 -4.67 0.22 11.63
N PHE A 107 -4.69 -1.07 11.29
CA PHE A 107 -4.02 -2.10 12.09
C PHE A 107 -2.50 -1.95 12.06
N LEU A 108 -1.92 -1.66 10.89
CA LEU A 108 -0.49 -1.44 10.75
C LEU A 108 -0.02 -0.30 11.67
N PHE A 109 -0.68 0.84 11.61
CA PHE A 109 -0.34 1.99 12.45
C PHE A 109 -0.54 1.74 13.95
N SER A 110 -1.59 1.01 14.32
CA SER A 110 -1.84 0.61 15.71
C SER A 110 -0.72 -0.28 16.24
N GLN A 111 -0.32 -1.29 15.47
CA GLN A 111 0.77 -2.21 15.83
C GLN A 111 2.12 -1.49 15.87
N TRP A 112 2.39 -0.63 14.88
CA TRP A 112 3.63 0.15 14.83
C TRP A 112 3.76 1.09 16.03
N ARG A 113 2.69 1.80 16.39
CA ARG A 113 2.67 2.65 17.59
C ARG A 113 2.94 1.85 18.87
N ALA A 114 2.38 0.65 18.97
CA ALA A 114 2.61 -0.23 20.13
C ALA A 114 4.07 -0.68 20.23
N ILE A 115 4.69 -1.11 19.12
CA ILE A 115 6.09 -1.51 19.05
C ILE A 115 7.00 -0.32 19.39
N LYS A 116 6.77 0.84 18.79
CA LYS A 116 7.55 2.06 19.04
C LYS A 116 7.46 2.46 20.53
N LYS A 117 6.26 2.44 21.10
CA LYS A 117 6.05 2.73 22.52
C LYS A 117 6.79 1.74 23.43
N TYR A 118 6.77 0.45 23.07
CA TYR A 118 7.46 -0.59 23.81
C TYR A 118 8.98 -0.39 23.79
N ALA A 119 9.58 -0.13 22.64
CA ALA A 119 11.01 0.16 22.48
C ALA A 119 11.42 1.42 23.26
N ASN A 120 10.70 2.52 23.06
CA ASN A 120 11.01 3.81 23.70
C ASN A 120 10.97 3.73 25.24
N LYS A 121 10.01 2.96 25.82
CA LYS A 121 9.96 2.73 27.27
C LYS A 121 11.19 1.99 27.82
N ARG A 122 11.98 1.36 26.96
CA ARG A 122 13.24 0.67 27.30
C ARG A 122 14.50 1.46 26.93
N GLY A 123 14.33 2.75 26.58
CA GLY A 123 15.45 3.59 26.17
C GLY A 123 15.96 3.29 24.76
N ILE A 124 15.22 2.51 23.95
CA ILE A 124 15.59 2.17 22.58
C ILE A 124 14.87 3.12 21.61
N SER A 125 15.64 3.88 20.83
CA SER A 125 15.12 4.72 19.75
C SER A 125 15.07 3.92 18.45
N ILE A 126 13.98 4.06 17.71
CA ILE A 126 13.84 3.48 16.37
C ILE A 126 14.15 4.59 15.37
N ILE A 127 15.19 4.39 14.56
CA ILE A 127 15.56 5.26 13.45
C ILE A 127 14.97 4.63 12.18
N GLY A 128 14.16 5.40 11.46
CA GLY A 128 13.62 5.02 10.17
C GLY A 128 14.43 5.62 9.04
N ASP A 129 14.14 5.16 7.84
CA ASP A 129 14.66 5.70 6.60
C ASP A 129 13.52 6.23 5.73
N MET A 130 13.82 7.20 4.89
CA MET A 130 12.85 7.76 3.94
C MET A 130 13.22 7.29 2.53
N PRO A 131 12.30 6.62 1.80
CA PRO A 131 12.55 6.29 0.41
C PRO A 131 12.85 7.56 -0.40
N ILE A 132 13.96 7.58 -1.11
CA ILE A 132 14.33 8.70 -1.98
C ILE A 132 13.46 8.69 -3.24
N TYR A 133 13.12 7.50 -3.72
CA TYR A 133 12.30 7.29 -4.92
C TYR A 133 11.04 6.50 -4.58
N VAL A 134 9.98 6.77 -5.33
CA VAL A 134 8.74 5.99 -5.30
C VAL A 134 8.60 5.21 -6.62
N ALA A 135 7.92 4.07 -6.57
CA ALA A 135 7.62 3.33 -7.78
C ALA A 135 6.74 4.17 -8.72
N ASN A 136 7.01 4.13 -10.04
CA ASN A 136 6.19 4.83 -11.01
C ASN A 136 4.72 4.39 -10.93
N ASP A 137 4.48 3.12 -10.70
CA ASP A 137 3.16 2.55 -10.46
C ASP A 137 2.83 2.57 -8.96
N SER A 138 2.52 3.75 -8.44
CA SER A 138 2.20 3.99 -7.03
C SER A 138 1.07 4.99 -6.86
N ALA A 139 0.45 4.97 -5.67
CA ALA A 139 -0.57 5.94 -5.28
C ALA A 139 -0.03 7.37 -5.27
N ASP A 140 1.24 7.55 -4.87
CA ASP A 140 1.89 8.86 -4.83
C ASP A 140 1.97 9.48 -6.22
N VAL A 141 2.44 8.71 -7.22
CA VAL A 141 2.54 9.18 -8.61
C VAL A 141 1.16 9.42 -9.21
N TRP A 142 0.22 8.51 -9.00
CA TRP A 142 -1.14 8.63 -9.53
C TRP A 142 -1.90 9.83 -8.96
N ALA A 143 -1.73 10.10 -7.66
CA ALA A 143 -2.41 11.20 -6.97
C ALA A 143 -1.79 12.58 -7.22
N ASN A 144 -0.45 12.63 -7.43
CA ASN A 144 0.31 13.88 -7.49
C ASN A 144 1.20 13.94 -8.74
N LYS A 145 0.61 13.67 -9.91
CA LYS A 145 1.31 13.58 -11.21
C LYS A 145 2.20 14.78 -11.49
N GLU A 146 1.78 15.95 -11.06
CA GLU A 146 2.40 17.24 -11.32
C GLU A 146 3.79 17.42 -10.67
N ILE A 147 4.10 16.62 -9.64
CA ILE A 147 5.42 16.69 -8.98
C ILE A 147 6.43 15.69 -9.54
N PHE A 148 5.99 14.82 -10.46
CA PHE A 148 6.84 13.78 -11.05
C PHE A 148 7.14 14.07 -12.51
N LYS A 149 8.33 13.64 -12.97
CA LYS A 149 8.73 13.75 -14.38
C LYS A 149 8.09 12.62 -15.19
N LEU A 150 6.92 12.88 -15.74
CA LEU A 150 6.14 11.92 -16.50
C LEU A 150 6.00 12.37 -17.95
N ASN A 151 5.90 11.40 -18.86
CA ASN A 151 5.51 11.63 -20.24
C ASN A 151 3.95 11.74 -20.35
N PRO A 152 3.39 12.06 -21.54
CA PRO A 152 1.94 12.16 -21.71
C PRO A 152 1.16 10.88 -21.32
N GLU A 153 1.78 9.71 -21.42
CA GLU A 153 1.18 8.42 -21.05
C GLU A 153 1.32 8.13 -19.54
N LEU A 154 1.78 9.08 -18.73
CA LEU A 154 2.02 8.97 -17.29
C LEU A 154 3.10 7.94 -16.90
N LYS A 155 4.01 7.63 -17.82
CA LYS A 155 5.21 6.84 -17.55
C LYS A 155 6.36 7.78 -17.21
N ALA A 156 7.30 7.30 -16.39
CA ALA A 156 8.50 8.08 -16.07
C ALA A 156 9.25 8.48 -17.35
N SER A 157 9.49 9.77 -17.53
CA SER A 157 10.29 10.32 -18.65
C SER A 157 11.80 10.26 -18.36
N GLU A 158 12.18 10.18 -17.09
CA GLU A 158 13.54 10.02 -16.63
C GLU A 158 13.57 8.94 -15.54
N LEU A 159 14.59 8.11 -15.56
CA LEU A 159 14.81 7.09 -14.53
C LEU A 159 15.94 7.54 -13.61
N ALA A 160 15.70 7.42 -12.32
CA ALA A 160 16.75 7.59 -11.33
C ALA A 160 17.62 6.33 -11.28
N GLY A 161 18.92 6.50 -11.18
CA GLY A 161 19.84 5.39 -11.08
C GLY A 161 21.10 5.76 -10.29
N CYS A 162 21.76 4.74 -9.77
CA CYS A 162 23.09 4.86 -9.16
C CYS A 162 24.14 4.18 -10.05
N PRO A 163 25.34 4.77 -10.19
CA PRO A 163 26.43 4.10 -10.87
C PRO A 163 26.82 2.81 -10.15
N PRO A 164 27.56 1.90 -10.80
CA PRO A 164 28.11 0.72 -10.17
C PRO A 164 28.87 1.04 -8.87
N ASP A 165 28.63 0.21 -7.85
CA ASP A 165 29.25 0.32 -6.53
C ASP A 165 29.65 -1.06 -5.99
N CYS A 166 30.06 -1.15 -4.72
CA CYS A 166 30.43 -2.41 -4.09
C CYS A 166 29.26 -3.36 -3.83
N PHE A 167 28.02 -2.89 -3.92
CA PHE A 167 26.81 -3.69 -3.72
C PHE A 167 26.20 -4.16 -5.03
N SER A 168 26.39 -3.41 -6.13
CA SER A 168 25.86 -3.74 -7.44
C SER A 168 26.87 -3.39 -8.55
N PRO A 169 27.52 -4.40 -9.18
CA PRO A 169 28.46 -4.17 -10.28
C PRO A 169 27.84 -3.47 -11.49
N ASP A 170 26.53 -3.60 -11.68
CA ASP A 170 25.78 -3.01 -12.80
C ASP A 170 25.09 -1.71 -12.44
N GLY A 171 25.28 -1.24 -11.20
CA GLY A 171 24.50 -0.12 -10.66
C GLY A 171 23.10 -0.52 -10.23
N GLN A 172 22.27 0.48 -9.89
CA GLN A 172 20.86 0.30 -9.49
C GLN A 172 20.01 1.27 -10.29
N LEU A 173 18.93 0.76 -10.88
CA LEU A 173 17.89 1.51 -11.59
C LEU A 173 16.59 1.45 -10.82
#